data_42da85479463dff83b5eb1e5d7860ce8
#
_entry.id   42da85479463dff83b5eb1e5d7860ce8
#
_cell.length_a   1.000
_cell.length_b   1.000
_cell.length_c   1.000
_cell.angle_alpha   90.00
_cell.angle_beta   90.00
_cell.angle_gamma   90.00
#
_symmetry.space_group_name_H-M   'P 1'
#
loop_
_entity.id
_entity.type
_entity.pdbx_description
1 polymer ?
#
loop_
_entity_poly.entity_id
_entity_poly.type
_entity_poly.pdbx_seq_one_letter_code
_entity_poly.pdbx_strand_id
1 'polypeptide(L)'
;NGSGKTTLIKVLNGLLKEYDGDVQIDQQAIGIHSKKIISYLPDEPYFENWMTTSDALNLFVDMYDDFDLNKALSLMERMDIEKKVKIKELSKGMKEKFQLILVMSRKAKIYILDEPLGGIDPAARELILDTILNNYAEDALVLLSTHLIADIEKIFDEVIFIKNGEIILHENSEDLRMKRQASINDIFKEEFK
;
A
#
# COMPACT_ATOMS: atom_id res chain seq x y z
N ASN A 1 -9.32 -12.81 -5.59
CA ASN A 1 -8.56 -13.30 -4.43
C ASN A 1 -7.81 -14.59 -4.81
N GLY A 2 -6.66 -14.87 -4.20
CA GLY A 2 -5.91 -16.11 -4.43
C GLY A 2 -5.01 -16.11 -5.69
N SER A 3 -4.89 -14.99 -6.40
CA SER A 3 -4.05 -14.90 -7.61
C SER A 3 -2.54 -14.88 -7.37
N GLY A 4 -2.08 -14.67 -6.12
CA GLY A 4 -0.65 -14.60 -5.77
C GLY A 4 -0.13 -13.20 -5.42
N LYS A 5 -0.94 -12.12 -5.49
CA LYS A 5 -0.52 -10.74 -5.17
C LYS A 5 0.12 -10.61 -3.78
N THR A 6 -0.61 -11.00 -2.75
CA THR A 6 -0.12 -10.92 -1.36
C THR A 6 1.11 -11.79 -1.13
N THR A 7 1.24 -12.93 -1.81
CA THR A 7 2.44 -13.77 -1.77
C THR A 7 3.64 -13.03 -2.34
N LEU A 8 3.51 -12.42 -3.52
CA LEU A 8 4.56 -11.60 -4.13
C LEU A 8 4.94 -10.43 -3.21
N ILE A 9 3.96 -9.72 -2.69
CA ILE A 9 4.17 -8.61 -1.75
C ILE A 9 4.93 -9.07 -0.49
N LYS A 10 4.60 -10.23 0.07
CA LYS A 10 5.31 -10.80 1.22
C LYS A 10 6.76 -11.17 0.89
N VAL A 11 7.03 -11.66 -0.32
CA VAL A 11 8.41 -11.89 -0.78
C VAL A 11 9.17 -10.58 -0.87
N LEU A 12 8.61 -9.55 -1.54
CA LEU A 12 9.24 -8.23 -1.68
C LEU A 12 9.56 -7.56 -0.33
N ASN A 13 8.71 -7.76 0.68
CA ASN A 13 8.93 -7.25 2.04
C ASN A 13 9.85 -8.15 2.91
N GLY A 14 10.33 -9.29 2.39
CA GLY A 14 11.13 -10.25 3.15
C GLY A 14 10.38 -10.92 4.29
N LEU A 15 9.05 -10.97 4.20
CA LEU A 15 8.17 -11.67 5.14
C LEU A 15 8.03 -13.16 4.81
N LEU A 16 8.13 -13.52 3.52
CA LEU A 16 8.24 -14.89 3.04
C LEU A 16 9.68 -15.10 2.60
N LYS A 17 10.37 -16.10 3.21
CA LYS A 17 11.79 -16.36 2.99
C LYS A 17 12.05 -17.61 2.14
N GLU A 18 11.08 -18.52 2.09
CA GLU A 18 11.17 -19.77 1.34
C GLU A 18 10.53 -19.55 -0.04
N TYR A 19 11.35 -19.30 -1.05
CA TYR A 19 10.96 -19.18 -2.46
C TYR A 19 12.14 -19.54 -3.36
N ASP A 20 11.84 -19.96 -4.57
CA ASP A 20 12.84 -20.19 -5.61
C ASP A 20 13.01 -18.94 -6.47
N GLY A 21 14.26 -18.64 -6.85
CA GLY A 21 14.60 -17.49 -7.67
C GLY A 21 15.31 -16.38 -6.90
N ASP A 22 15.65 -15.30 -7.61
CA ASP A 22 16.38 -14.14 -7.07
C ASP A 22 15.48 -12.90 -7.08
N VAL A 23 15.46 -12.18 -5.97
CA VAL A 23 14.78 -10.89 -5.86
C VAL A 23 15.75 -9.83 -5.36
N GLN A 24 15.83 -8.73 -6.08
CA GLN A 24 16.66 -7.59 -5.74
C GLN A 24 15.82 -6.32 -5.65
N ILE A 25 16.13 -5.49 -4.65
CA ILE A 25 15.53 -4.16 -4.48
C ILE A 25 16.67 -3.17 -4.37
N ASP A 26 16.67 -2.16 -5.24
CA ASP A 26 17.77 -1.20 -5.35
C ASP A 26 19.13 -1.92 -5.57
N GLN A 27 19.14 -2.92 -6.48
CA GLN A 27 20.30 -3.77 -6.86
C GLN A 27 20.89 -4.62 -5.71
N GLN A 28 20.19 -4.77 -4.62
CA GLN A 28 20.61 -5.56 -3.47
C GLN A 28 19.56 -6.63 -3.12
N ALA A 29 20.02 -7.75 -2.59
CA ALA A 29 19.12 -8.78 -2.07
C ALA A 29 18.24 -8.24 -0.94
N ILE A 30 17.05 -8.81 -0.78
CA ILE A 30 16.12 -8.44 0.28
C ILE A 30 16.77 -8.61 1.66
N GLY A 31 16.73 -7.55 2.47
CA GLY A 31 17.37 -7.55 3.79
C GLY A 31 17.14 -6.25 4.56
N ILE A 32 18.11 -5.89 5.40
CA ILE A 32 18.01 -4.66 6.21
C ILE A 32 17.92 -3.41 5.32
N HIS A 33 18.66 -3.38 4.21
CA HIS A 33 18.63 -2.26 3.27
C HIS A 33 17.24 -2.04 2.69
N SER A 34 16.63 -3.09 2.13
CA SER A 34 15.30 -2.98 1.53
C SER A 34 14.23 -2.54 2.55
N LYS A 35 14.31 -3.02 3.81
CA LYS A 35 13.39 -2.61 4.89
C LYS A 35 13.50 -1.14 5.27
N LYS A 36 14.68 -0.53 5.09
CA LYS A 36 14.86 0.91 5.34
C LYS A 36 14.17 1.77 4.28
N ILE A 37 14.17 1.33 3.03
CA ILE A 37 13.65 2.10 1.89
C ILE A 37 12.23 1.74 1.48
N ILE A 38 11.65 0.67 2.03
CA ILE A 38 10.26 0.26 1.79
C ILE A 38 9.37 0.76 2.93
N SER A 39 8.25 1.36 2.59
CA SER A 39 7.11 1.60 3.47
C SER A 39 5.97 0.67 3.08
N TYR A 40 5.54 -0.21 3.98
CA TYR A 40 4.60 -1.28 3.67
C TYR A 40 3.29 -1.13 4.44
N LEU A 41 2.18 -1.16 3.70
CA LEU A 41 0.82 -1.25 4.21
C LEU A 41 0.28 -2.65 3.93
N PRO A 42 0.17 -3.54 4.92
CA PRO A 42 -0.48 -4.83 4.74
C PRO A 42 -2.01 -4.70 4.73
N ASP A 43 -2.70 -5.69 4.15
CA ASP A 43 -4.17 -5.79 4.10
C ASP A 43 -4.81 -5.85 5.51
N GLU A 44 -4.14 -6.49 6.48
CA GLU A 44 -4.61 -6.55 7.86
C GLU A 44 -3.77 -5.68 8.80
N PRO A 45 -4.42 -4.93 9.74
CA PRO A 45 -3.71 -4.17 10.75
C PRO A 45 -2.86 -5.05 11.67
N TYR A 46 -1.63 -4.62 11.94
CA TYR A 46 -0.61 -5.36 12.72
C TYR A 46 -0.38 -4.82 14.13
N PHE A 47 -1.22 -3.89 14.59
CA PHE A 47 -1.04 -3.30 15.92
C PHE A 47 -1.60 -4.17 17.02
N GLU A 48 -0.87 -4.19 18.14
CA GLU A 48 -1.31 -4.84 19.34
C GLU A 48 -2.48 -4.09 20.00
N ASN A 49 -3.44 -4.83 20.53
CA ASN A 49 -4.66 -4.29 21.11
C ASN A 49 -4.44 -3.35 22.31
N TRP A 50 -3.31 -3.48 23.01
CA TRP A 50 -2.96 -2.64 24.17
C TRP A 50 -2.34 -1.28 23.77
N MET A 51 -1.81 -1.16 22.56
CA MET A 51 -1.19 0.07 22.06
C MET A 51 -2.20 1.20 21.93
N THR A 52 -1.74 2.41 22.18
CA THR A 52 -2.43 3.65 21.80
C THR A 52 -1.91 4.16 20.44
N THR A 53 -2.64 5.09 19.83
CA THR A 53 -2.16 5.80 18.62
C THR A 53 -0.84 6.52 18.87
N SER A 54 -0.62 7.07 20.09
CA SER A 54 0.67 7.67 20.46
C SER A 54 1.80 6.66 20.58
N ASP A 55 1.53 5.46 21.11
CA ASP A 55 2.55 4.41 21.20
C ASP A 55 3.00 3.96 19.81
N ALA A 56 2.06 3.83 18.88
CA ALA A 56 2.38 3.49 17.49
C ALA A 56 3.17 4.60 16.77
N LEU A 57 2.83 5.88 16.99
CA LEU A 57 3.60 6.99 16.45
C LEU A 57 5.05 6.98 16.99
N ASN A 58 5.23 6.81 18.30
CA ASN A 58 6.56 6.76 18.92
C ASN A 58 7.37 5.55 18.39
N LEU A 59 6.72 4.39 18.22
CA LEU A 59 7.36 3.22 17.63
C LEU A 59 7.90 3.53 16.22
N PHE A 60 7.13 4.23 15.38
CA PHE A 60 7.58 4.62 14.05
C PHE A 60 8.71 5.64 14.07
N VAL A 61 8.67 6.62 14.99
CA VAL A 61 9.78 7.56 15.21
C VAL A 61 11.06 6.81 15.60
N ASP A 62 10.96 5.82 16.49
CA ASP A 62 12.11 5.07 16.96
C ASP A 62 12.68 4.09 15.91
N MET A 63 11.80 3.53 15.04
CA MET A 63 12.20 2.53 14.05
C MET A 63 12.68 3.11 12.72
N TYR A 64 12.20 4.30 12.34
CA TYR A 64 12.41 4.85 11.00
C TYR A 64 12.92 6.28 11.06
N ASP A 65 14.18 6.47 10.71
CA ASP A 65 14.84 7.80 10.65
C ASP A 65 14.16 8.76 9.66
N ASP A 66 13.41 8.21 8.68
CA ASP A 66 12.70 8.91 7.62
C ASP A 66 11.21 9.19 7.96
N PHE A 67 10.77 8.89 9.20
CA PHE A 67 9.39 9.13 9.62
C PHE A 67 9.15 10.60 9.98
N ASP A 68 8.17 11.21 9.35
CA ASP A 68 7.76 12.60 9.60
C ASP A 68 6.57 12.64 10.56
N LEU A 69 6.87 12.84 11.86
CA LEU A 69 5.85 12.91 12.91
C LEU A 69 4.87 14.07 12.69
N ASN A 70 5.33 15.23 12.19
CA ASN A 70 4.46 16.38 11.96
C ASN A 70 3.45 16.08 10.85
N LYS A 71 3.89 15.44 9.79
CA LYS A 71 3.02 14.95 8.71
C LYS A 71 1.99 13.94 9.24
N ALA A 72 2.42 12.97 10.04
CA ALA A 72 1.52 11.99 10.65
C ALA A 72 0.43 12.68 11.50
N LEU A 73 0.81 13.66 12.33
CA LEU A 73 -0.13 14.40 13.16
C LEU A 73 -1.14 15.22 12.34
N SER A 74 -0.68 15.84 11.26
CA SER A 74 -1.56 16.60 10.34
C SER A 74 -2.55 15.68 9.62
N LEU A 75 -2.10 14.48 9.17
CA LEU A 75 -2.98 13.50 8.55
C LEU A 75 -3.99 12.90 9.55
N MET A 76 -3.60 12.70 10.81
CA MET A 76 -4.51 12.26 11.88
C MET A 76 -5.63 13.29 12.10
N GLU A 77 -5.29 14.57 12.16
CA GLU A 77 -6.28 15.65 12.29
C GLU A 77 -7.24 15.67 11.08
N ARG A 78 -6.71 15.56 9.86
CA ARG A 78 -7.50 15.51 8.62
C ARG A 78 -8.45 14.32 8.55
N MET A 79 -8.07 13.17 9.14
CA MET A 79 -8.84 11.92 9.14
C MET A 79 -9.66 11.70 10.43
N ASP A 80 -9.70 12.70 11.32
CA ASP A 80 -10.43 12.67 12.59
C ASP A 80 -10.00 11.50 13.49
N ILE A 81 -8.69 11.31 13.62
CA ILE A 81 -8.10 10.28 14.50
C ILE A 81 -7.46 10.96 15.71
N GLU A 82 -7.97 10.67 16.89
CA GLU A 82 -7.49 11.25 18.15
C GLU A 82 -6.15 10.67 18.57
N LYS A 83 -5.34 11.55 19.24
CA LYS A 83 -4.12 11.13 19.93
C LYS A 83 -4.47 10.39 21.23
N LYS A 84 -3.67 9.42 21.61
CA LYS A 84 -3.79 8.66 22.87
C LYS A 84 -5.05 7.78 23.03
N VAL A 85 -5.74 7.48 21.92
CA VAL A 85 -6.81 6.50 21.89
C VAL A 85 -6.21 5.09 21.78
N LYS A 86 -6.79 4.12 22.49
CA LYS A 86 -6.37 2.72 22.33
C LYS A 86 -6.80 2.21 20.97
N ILE A 87 -5.87 1.56 20.25
CA ILE A 87 -6.12 1.06 18.90
C ILE A 87 -7.34 0.10 18.85
N LYS A 88 -7.55 -0.67 19.92
CA LYS A 88 -8.74 -1.54 20.01
C LYS A 88 -10.08 -0.78 20.02
N GLU A 89 -10.07 0.51 20.39
CA GLU A 89 -11.27 1.36 20.47
C GLU A 89 -11.60 2.02 19.12
N LEU A 90 -10.65 2.02 18.20
CA LEU A 90 -10.86 2.47 16.83
C LEU A 90 -11.76 1.50 16.07
N SER A 91 -12.67 2.02 15.26
CA SER A 91 -13.40 1.21 14.27
C SER A 91 -12.45 0.57 13.26
N LYS A 92 -12.91 -0.44 12.51
CA LYS A 92 -12.09 -1.06 11.47
C LYS A 92 -11.56 -0.02 10.49
N GLY A 93 -12.41 0.82 9.93
CA GLY A 93 -12.00 1.87 8.99
C GLY A 93 -11.05 2.92 9.58
N MET A 94 -11.18 3.25 10.88
CA MET A 94 -10.22 4.13 11.56
C MET A 94 -8.85 3.47 11.74
N LYS A 95 -8.79 2.16 12.00
CA LYS A 95 -7.53 1.41 12.06
C LYS A 95 -6.82 1.40 10.71
N GLU A 96 -7.55 1.15 9.63
CA GLU A 96 -7.04 1.17 8.26
C GLU A 96 -6.50 2.57 7.89
N LYS A 97 -7.25 3.63 8.17
CA LYS A 97 -6.81 5.01 8.00
C LYS A 97 -5.55 5.32 8.80
N PHE A 98 -5.51 4.93 10.07
CA PHE A 98 -4.37 5.18 10.95
C PHE A 98 -3.10 4.47 10.44
N GLN A 99 -3.24 3.24 10.01
CA GLN A 99 -2.14 2.48 9.42
C GLN A 99 -1.60 3.12 8.14
N LEU A 100 -2.50 3.59 7.27
CA LEU A 100 -2.12 4.35 6.07
C LEU A 100 -1.36 5.63 6.44
N ILE A 101 -1.83 6.38 7.45
CA ILE A 101 -1.14 7.59 7.93
C ILE A 101 0.31 7.29 8.30
N LEU A 102 0.55 6.24 9.06
CA LEU A 102 1.90 5.87 9.48
C LEU A 102 2.79 5.52 8.27
N VAL A 103 2.26 4.73 7.34
CA VAL A 103 2.98 4.33 6.12
C VAL A 103 3.29 5.54 5.22
N MET A 104 2.31 6.42 4.99
CA MET A 104 2.48 7.60 4.13
C MET A 104 3.27 8.73 4.79
N SER A 105 3.51 8.65 6.09
CA SER A 105 4.34 9.64 6.81
C SER A 105 5.83 9.32 6.80
N ARG A 106 6.26 8.24 6.17
CA ARG A 106 7.66 7.95 5.87
C ARG A 106 8.08 8.64 4.56
N LYS A 107 9.37 8.94 4.42
CA LYS A 107 10.00 9.37 3.16
C LYS A 107 10.69 8.18 2.49
N ALA A 108 9.91 7.13 2.21
CA ALA A 108 10.41 5.90 1.64
C ALA A 108 10.68 6.06 0.12
N LYS A 109 11.59 5.23 -0.43
CA LYS A 109 11.79 5.13 -1.89
C LYS A 109 10.73 4.25 -2.56
N ILE A 110 10.15 3.32 -1.80
CA ILE A 110 9.15 2.38 -2.32
C ILE A 110 8.01 2.30 -1.30
N TYR A 111 6.79 2.52 -1.76
CA TYR A 111 5.58 2.24 -0.99
C TYR A 111 4.90 1.02 -1.56
N ILE A 112 4.67 0.00 -0.72
CA ILE A 112 3.93 -1.21 -1.09
C ILE A 112 2.63 -1.18 -0.31
N LEU A 113 1.50 -1.08 -1.01
CA LEU A 113 0.17 -0.93 -0.44
C LEU A 113 -0.69 -2.13 -0.84
N ASP A 114 -0.96 -3.03 0.11
CA ASP A 114 -1.78 -4.23 -0.14
C ASP A 114 -3.24 -3.94 0.19
N GLU A 115 -4.09 -3.87 -0.83
CA GLU A 115 -5.53 -3.60 -0.77
C GLU A 115 -5.90 -2.34 0.07
N PRO A 116 -5.27 -1.16 -0.16
CA PRO A 116 -5.45 0.03 0.70
C PRO A 116 -6.87 0.59 0.72
N LEU A 117 -7.74 0.17 -0.19
CA LEU A 117 -9.16 0.55 -0.29
C LEU A 117 -10.10 -0.59 0.18
N GLY A 118 -9.54 -1.73 0.57
CA GLY A 118 -10.29 -2.89 1.01
C GLY A 118 -11.06 -2.59 2.31
N GLY A 119 -12.36 -2.91 2.35
CA GLY A 119 -13.17 -2.70 3.56
C GLY A 119 -13.53 -1.25 3.89
N ILE A 120 -13.07 -0.27 3.10
CA ILE A 120 -13.38 1.16 3.28
C ILE A 120 -14.67 1.50 2.55
N ASP A 121 -15.51 2.30 3.21
CA ASP A 121 -16.74 2.78 2.57
C ASP A 121 -16.42 3.70 1.36
N PRO A 122 -17.27 3.70 0.32
CA PRO A 122 -17.01 4.45 -0.91
C PRO A 122 -16.75 5.95 -0.70
N ALA A 123 -17.38 6.58 0.30
CA ALA A 123 -17.19 8.01 0.55
C ALA A 123 -15.80 8.31 1.15
N ALA A 124 -15.22 7.37 1.90
CA ALA A 124 -13.88 7.52 2.46
C ALA A 124 -12.75 7.14 1.48
N ARG A 125 -13.05 6.43 0.38
CA ARG A 125 -12.03 6.01 -0.60
C ARG A 125 -11.33 7.18 -1.26
N GLU A 126 -12.07 8.23 -1.61
CA GLU A 126 -11.49 9.45 -2.20
C GLU A 126 -10.45 10.09 -1.28
N LEU A 127 -10.74 10.17 0.03
CA LEU A 127 -9.80 10.68 1.02
C LEU A 127 -8.54 9.82 1.12
N ILE A 128 -8.67 8.50 1.05
CA ILE A 128 -7.54 7.57 1.05
C ILE A 128 -6.68 7.75 -0.19
N LEU A 129 -7.29 7.80 -1.39
CA LEU A 129 -6.59 8.01 -2.65
C LEU A 129 -5.86 9.35 -2.68
N ASP A 130 -6.54 10.42 -2.26
CA ASP A 130 -5.94 11.74 -2.15
C ASP A 130 -4.76 11.75 -1.15
N THR A 131 -4.88 11.00 -0.06
CA THR A 131 -3.78 10.84 0.90
C THR A 131 -2.60 10.09 0.28
N ILE A 132 -2.84 9.03 -0.47
CA ILE A 132 -1.77 8.31 -1.17
C ILE A 132 -1.10 9.24 -2.18
N LEU A 133 -1.87 9.85 -3.09
CA LEU A 133 -1.36 10.65 -4.21
C LEU A 133 -0.57 11.90 -3.77
N ASN A 134 -0.94 12.51 -2.67
CA ASN A 134 -0.31 13.74 -2.20
C ASN A 134 0.78 13.53 -1.13
N ASN A 135 1.09 12.28 -0.78
CA ASN A 135 1.97 12.02 0.36
C ASN A 135 3.13 11.05 0.12
N TYR A 136 3.32 10.52 -1.08
CA TYR A 136 4.57 9.82 -1.39
C TYR A 136 5.68 10.80 -1.83
N ALA A 137 6.94 10.38 -1.75
CA ALA A 137 8.06 11.18 -2.21
C ALA A 137 8.08 11.24 -3.76
N GLU A 138 8.48 12.39 -4.33
CA GLU A 138 8.40 12.66 -5.78
C GLU A 138 9.08 11.60 -6.65
N ASP A 139 10.20 11.05 -6.17
CA ASP A 139 10.97 10.00 -6.87
C ASP A 139 10.66 8.58 -6.37
N ALA A 140 9.58 8.39 -5.63
CA ALA A 140 9.25 7.08 -5.07
C ALA A 140 8.43 6.22 -6.03
N LEU A 141 8.64 4.91 -5.96
CA LEU A 141 7.77 3.92 -6.57
C LEU A 141 6.59 3.61 -5.63
N VAL A 142 5.38 3.64 -6.16
CA VAL A 142 4.18 3.16 -5.44
C VAL A 142 3.67 1.88 -6.11
N LEU A 143 3.79 0.75 -5.42
CA LEU A 143 3.21 -0.53 -5.80
C LEU A 143 1.92 -0.74 -5.01
N LEU A 144 0.77 -0.73 -5.69
CA LEU A 144 -0.53 -0.88 -5.07
C LEU A 144 -1.24 -2.12 -5.60
N SER A 145 -1.64 -3.02 -4.72
CA SER A 145 -2.50 -4.14 -5.07
C SER A 145 -3.96 -3.79 -4.81
N THR A 146 -4.85 -4.17 -5.72
CA THR A 146 -6.29 -3.98 -5.54
C THR A 146 -7.11 -4.87 -6.46
N HIS A 147 -8.34 -5.11 -6.05
CA HIS A 147 -9.41 -5.62 -6.91
C HIS A 147 -10.44 -4.53 -7.30
N LEU A 148 -10.30 -3.32 -6.76
CA LEU A 148 -11.17 -2.16 -7.01
C LEU A 148 -10.63 -1.29 -8.15
N ILE A 149 -10.41 -1.89 -9.33
CA ILE A 149 -9.73 -1.26 -10.46
C ILE A 149 -10.46 -0.01 -10.93
N ALA A 150 -11.78 -0.04 -11.01
CA ALA A 150 -12.58 1.06 -11.52
C ALA A 150 -12.39 2.37 -10.72
N ASP A 151 -12.08 2.26 -9.42
CA ASP A 151 -11.92 3.43 -8.54
C ASP A 151 -10.60 4.16 -8.80
N ILE A 152 -9.57 3.43 -9.30
CA ILE A 152 -8.19 3.94 -9.34
C ILE A 152 -7.49 3.79 -10.70
N GLU A 153 -8.15 3.24 -11.72
CA GLU A 153 -7.52 3.01 -13.04
C GLU A 153 -6.98 4.28 -13.74
N LYS A 154 -7.41 5.46 -13.31
CA LYS A 154 -6.99 6.74 -13.91
C LYS A 154 -5.64 7.24 -13.39
N ILE A 155 -5.15 6.67 -12.30
CA ILE A 155 -3.92 7.12 -11.62
C ILE A 155 -2.74 6.17 -11.80
N PHE A 156 -2.92 5.05 -12.53
CA PHE A 156 -1.82 4.11 -12.78
C PHE A 156 -0.96 4.54 -13.97
N ASP A 157 0.34 4.49 -13.78
CA ASP A 157 1.30 4.54 -14.88
C ASP A 157 1.42 3.17 -15.55
N GLU A 158 1.51 2.12 -14.75
CA GLU A 158 1.66 0.74 -15.22
C GLU A 158 0.67 -0.20 -14.53
N VAL A 159 0.32 -1.29 -15.18
CA VAL A 159 -0.54 -2.34 -14.65
C VAL A 159 0.11 -3.71 -14.80
N ILE A 160 -0.04 -4.53 -13.76
CA ILE A 160 0.40 -5.92 -13.72
C ILE A 160 -0.80 -6.79 -13.38
N PHE A 161 -1.15 -7.73 -14.26
CA PHE A 161 -2.19 -8.72 -13.98
C PHE A 161 -1.56 -10.03 -13.56
N ILE A 162 -1.97 -10.53 -12.40
CA ILE A 162 -1.50 -11.80 -11.83
C ILE A 162 -2.67 -12.77 -11.76
N LYS A 163 -2.52 -13.93 -12.38
CA LYS A 163 -3.52 -15.01 -12.41
C LYS A 163 -2.83 -16.33 -12.06
N ASN A 164 -3.32 -17.04 -11.04
CA ASN A 164 -2.76 -18.33 -10.58
C ASN A 164 -1.25 -18.32 -10.31
N GLY A 165 -0.73 -17.22 -9.78
CA GLY A 165 0.69 -17.05 -9.47
C GLY A 165 1.57 -16.64 -10.66
N GLU A 166 1.01 -16.43 -11.83
CA GLU A 166 1.72 -16.02 -13.04
C GLU A 166 1.37 -14.58 -13.42
N ILE A 167 2.38 -13.82 -13.89
CA ILE A 167 2.16 -12.52 -14.50
C ILE A 167 1.68 -12.76 -15.93
N ILE A 168 0.40 -12.47 -16.21
CA ILE A 168 -0.19 -12.65 -17.53
C ILE A 168 -0.16 -11.37 -18.37
N LEU A 169 0.05 -10.19 -17.73
CA LEU A 169 0.17 -8.92 -18.40
C LEU A 169 1.01 -7.96 -17.54
N HIS A 170 1.92 -7.21 -18.19
CA HIS A 170 2.60 -6.05 -17.62
C HIS A 170 2.78 -5.03 -18.74
N GLU A 171 2.04 -3.94 -18.70
CA GLU A 171 2.07 -2.87 -19.71
C GLU A 171 1.81 -1.49 -19.08
N ASN A 172 2.23 -0.44 -19.78
CA ASN A 172 1.82 0.93 -19.47
C ASN A 172 0.30 1.06 -19.61
N SER A 173 -0.33 1.77 -18.70
CA SER A 173 -1.80 1.83 -18.60
C SER A 173 -2.45 2.59 -19.76
N GLU A 174 -1.82 3.65 -20.28
CA GLU A 174 -2.31 4.41 -21.42
C GLU A 174 -2.17 3.63 -22.72
N ASP A 175 -1.01 3.02 -22.93
CA ASP A 175 -0.75 2.16 -24.10
C ASP A 175 -1.73 1.00 -24.16
N LEU A 176 -2.00 0.36 -23.02
CA LEU A 176 -2.96 -0.73 -22.91
C LEU A 176 -4.39 -0.29 -23.27
N ARG A 177 -4.83 0.88 -22.74
CA ARG A 177 -6.15 1.45 -23.07
C ARG A 177 -6.27 1.78 -24.58
N MET A 178 -5.25 2.39 -25.17
CA MET A 178 -5.22 2.71 -26.60
C MET A 178 -5.24 1.46 -27.47
N LYS A 179 -4.45 0.45 -27.14
CA LYS A 179 -4.33 -0.80 -27.88
C LYS A 179 -5.61 -1.64 -27.83
N ARG A 180 -6.26 -1.71 -26.68
CA ARG A 180 -7.48 -2.50 -26.44
C ARG A 180 -8.78 -1.72 -26.64
N GLN A 181 -8.71 -0.39 -26.76
CA GLN A 181 -9.87 0.54 -26.84
C GLN A 181 -10.90 0.29 -25.72
N ALA A 182 -10.43 -0.01 -24.52
CA ALA A 182 -11.24 -0.36 -23.36
C ALA A 182 -10.62 0.19 -22.06
N SER A 183 -11.41 0.27 -20.99
CA SER A 183 -10.91 0.62 -19.67
C SER A 183 -10.06 -0.54 -19.10
N ILE A 184 -9.14 -0.23 -18.18
CA ILE A 184 -8.34 -1.26 -17.49
C ILE A 184 -9.26 -2.26 -16.76
N ASN A 185 -10.35 -1.75 -16.18
CA ASN A 185 -11.35 -2.58 -15.51
C ASN A 185 -12.06 -3.56 -16.47
N ASP A 186 -12.36 -3.14 -17.71
CA ASP A 186 -13.00 -4.02 -18.68
C ASP A 186 -12.01 -5.05 -19.24
N ILE A 187 -10.77 -4.65 -19.51
CA ILE A 187 -9.69 -5.55 -19.91
C ILE A 187 -9.46 -6.61 -18.81
N PHE A 188 -9.42 -6.19 -17.54
CA PHE A 188 -9.30 -7.11 -16.41
C PHE A 188 -10.46 -8.12 -16.39
N LYS A 189 -11.71 -7.69 -16.58
CA LYS A 189 -12.86 -8.58 -16.62
C LYS A 189 -12.79 -9.59 -17.77
N GLU A 190 -12.19 -9.23 -18.89
CA GLU A 190 -11.98 -10.14 -20.03
C GLU A 190 -10.93 -11.22 -19.71
N GLU A 191 -9.79 -10.84 -19.15
CA GLU A 191 -8.68 -11.75 -18.84
C GLU A 191 -8.99 -12.71 -17.67
N PHE A 192 -9.97 -12.35 -16.81
CA PHE A 192 -10.33 -13.11 -15.62
C PHE A 192 -11.71 -13.80 -15.70
N LYS A 193 -12.30 -13.87 -16.89
CA LYS A 193 -13.47 -14.74 -17.18
C LYS A 193 -13.04 -16.25 -17.25
#